data_b6d3448bd3b6fc5b4c0da8c1f0d65ae3
#
_entry.id   b6d3448bd3b6fc5b4c0da8c1f0d65ae3
#
_cell.length_a   1.000
_cell.length_b   1.000
_cell.length_c   1.000
_cell.angle_alpha   90.00
_cell.angle_beta   90.00
_cell.angle_gamma   90.00
#
_symmetry.space_group_name_H-M   'P 1'
#
loop_
_entity.id
_entity.type
_entity.pdbx_description
1 polymer ?
#
loop_
_entity_poly.entity_id
_entity_poly.type
_entity_poly.pdbx_seq_one_letter_code
_entity_poly.pdbx_strand_id
1 'polypeptide(L)'
;KLTSLFEQFKFDTVMNLAARAGVGYSLENPHIYVSTNIQGSLNLLEVAKDYGIEKYVLASTSSIYAGEKMPFREDLPVNSPISPYAASKKGAELMAHAFHYVYGLDVSVVRYFTVYGPAGRPDMSIFRFIKWIDDGTPIKLYGDGTQSRDFTYVDDIAEGTVRALKKVGYEVINLGGGKNPTSLLTVIGMIEKSVGKKAKFEKREFPKTDIKETWADISKAKKLLGWTPQVGLEKGLERTLAWYKENKSWLSKVKV
;
A
#
# COMPACT_ATOMS: atom_id res chain seq x y z
N LYS A 1 24.62 11.82 -3.93
CA LYS A 1 23.40 12.67 -3.99
C LYS A 1 22.64 12.70 -2.66
N LEU A 2 22.35 11.54 -2.03
CA LEU A 2 21.68 11.53 -0.72
C LEU A 2 22.52 12.28 0.33
N THR A 3 23.78 11.93 0.48
CA THR A 3 24.75 12.59 1.37
C THR A 3 24.70 14.11 1.25
N SER A 4 24.80 14.63 0.02
CA SER A 4 24.77 16.09 -0.22
C SER A 4 23.46 16.74 0.21
N LEU A 5 22.31 16.04 0.12
CA LEU A 5 21.03 16.56 0.60
C LEU A 5 20.99 16.64 2.13
N PHE A 6 21.49 15.61 2.82
CA PHE A 6 21.52 15.59 4.27
C PHE A 6 22.52 16.62 4.86
N GLU A 7 23.63 16.83 4.18
CA GLU A 7 24.56 17.92 4.53
C GLU A 7 23.90 19.30 4.41
N GLN A 8 23.13 19.51 3.34
CA GLN A 8 22.51 20.79 3.04
C GLN A 8 21.31 21.11 3.94
N PHE A 9 20.43 20.12 4.21
CA PHE A 9 19.11 20.38 4.80
C PHE A 9 18.95 19.96 6.27
N LYS A 10 19.92 19.27 6.88
CA LYS A 10 19.89 18.83 8.29
C LYS A 10 18.53 18.25 8.72
N PHE A 11 18.13 17.20 8.07
CA PHE A 11 16.88 16.51 8.40
C PHE A 11 16.95 15.86 9.79
N ASP A 12 15.84 15.81 10.51
CA ASP A 12 15.68 15.09 11.78
C ASP A 12 14.91 13.77 11.62
N THR A 13 14.18 13.64 10.52
CA THR A 13 13.29 12.51 10.26
C THR A 13 13.34 12.08 8.79
N VAL A 14 13.25 10.79 8.54
CA VAL A 14 13.11 10.21 7.20
C VAL A 14 11.79 9.45 7.11
N MET A 15 10.99 9.78 6.11
CA MET A 15 9.81 9.01 5.74
C MET A 15 10.03 8.36 4.35
N ASN A 16 10.39 7.09 4.34
CA ASN A 16 10.68 6.34 3.11
C ASN A 16 9.42 5.71 2.52
N LEU A 17 8.80 6.41 1.59
CA LEU A 17 7.67 5.93 0.79
C LEU A 17 8.13 5.47 -0.61
N ALA A 18 9.40 5.67 -0.96
CA ALA A 18 9.94 5.31 -2.27
C ALA A 18 10.07 3.79 -2.41
N ALA A 19 9.43 3.24 -3.42
CA ALA A 19 9.52 1.80 -3.71
C ALA A 19 9.09 1.50 -5.16
N ARG A 20 9.52 0.33 -5.65
CA ARG A 20 8.79 -0.37 -6.71
C ARG A 20 7.66 -1.16 -6.07
N ALA A 21 6.44 -0.95 -6.54
CA ALA A 21 5.25 -1.64 -6.09
C ALA A 21 4.64 -2.47 -7.24
N GLY A 22 3.76 -3.43 -6.89
CA GLY A 22 3.06 -4.29 -7.84
C GLY A 22 3.59 -5.73 -7.85
N VAL A 23 2.71 -6.67 -7.50
CA VAL A 23 3.04 -8.11 -7.46
C VAL A 23 3.35 -8.64 -8.86
N GLY A 24 2.47 -8.38 -9.85
CA GLY A 24 2.61 -8.90 -11.21
C GLY A 24 3.94 -8.51 -11.85
N TYR A 25 4.26 -7.23 -11.90
CA TYR A 25 5.50 -6.74 -12.50
C TYR A 25 6.76 -7.25 -11.78
N SER A 26 6.67 -7.57 -10.49
CA SER A 26 7.80 -8.14 -9.75
C SER A 26 8.20 -9.54 -10.21
N LEU A 27 7.29 -10.29 -10.84
CA LEU A 27 7.57 -11.60 -11.42
C LEU A 27 8.36 -11.47 -12.73
N GLU A 28 8.11 -10.39 -13.48
CA GLU A 28 8.79 -10.12 -14.75
C GLU A 28 10.17 -9.50 -14.55
N ASN A 29 10.30 -8.60 -13.56
CA ASN A 29 11.49 -7.81 -13.32
C ASN A 29 11.91 -7.80 -11.84
N PRO A 30 12.30 -8.93 -11.22
CA PRO A 30 12.60 -9.01 -9.78
C PRO A 30 13.81 -8.16 -9.36
N HIS A 31 14.81 -8.01 -10.20
CA HIS A 31 16.04 -7.27 -9.89
C HIS A 31 15.78 -5.81 -9.51
N ILE A 32 14.84 -5.12 -10.19
CA ILE A 32 14.52 -3.73 -9.87
C ILE A 32 13.85 -3.58 -8.50
N TYR A 33 13.18 -4.62 -8.00
CA TYR A 33 12.60 -4.63 -6.66
C TYR A 33 13.67 -4.78 -5.58
N VAL A 34 14.67 -5.61 -5.80
CA VAL A 34 15.82 -5.75 -4.90
C VAL A 34 16.61 -4.44 -4.86
N SER A 35 16.99 -3.90 -6.00
CA SER A 35 17.78 -2.67 -6.06
C SER A 35 17.04 -1.44 -5.52
N THR A 36 15.74 -1.32 -5.77
CA THR A 36 14.97 -0.16 -5.29
C THR A 36 14.53 -0.34 -3.83
N ASN A 37 13.90 -1.48 -3.49
CA ASN A 37 13.25 -1.62 -2.21
C ASN A 37 14.22 -2.04 -1.09
N ILE A 38 15.22 -2.88 -1.37
CA ILE A 38 16.20 -3.30 -0.38
C ILE A 38 17.40 -2.38 -0.39
N GLN A 39 18.13 -2.29 -1.51
CA GLN A 39 19.33 -1.47 -1.60
C GLN A 39 19.03 0.02 -1.41
N GLY A 40 17.93 0.52 -1.99
CA GLY A 40 17.50 1.92 -1.80
C GLY A 40 17.15 2.22 -0.35
N SER A 41 16.48 1.30 0.36
CA SER A 41 16.21 1.46 1.79
C SER A 41 17.48 1.40 2.63
N LEU A 42 18.42 0.50 2.31
CA LEU A 42 19.72 0.42 2.98
C LEU A 42 20.50 1.73 2.82
N ASN A 43 20.59 2.29 1.62
CA ASN A 43 21.27 3.55 1.39
C ASN A 43 20.68 4.71 2.23
N LEU A 44 19.34 4.74 2.40
CA LEU A 44 18.69 5.74 3.26
C LEU A 44 18.94 5.48 4.74
N LEU A 45 18.96 4.22 5.18
CA LEU A 45 19.27 3.85 6.56
C LEU A 45 20.73 4.21 6.94
N GLU A 46 21.69 3.97 6.04
CA GLU A 46 23.09 4.35 6.25
C GLU A 46 23.22 5.87 6.43
N VAL A 47 22.65 6.66 5.52
CA VAL A 47 22.68 8.11 5.62
C VAL A 47 21.91 8.59 6.86
N ALA A 48 20.77 8.00 7.19
CA ALA A 48 20.02 8.32 8.40
C ALA A 48 20.88 8.12 9.66
N LYS A 49 21.59 6.98 9.75
CA LYS A 49 22.53 6.71 10.85
C LYS A 49 23.67 7.73 10.89
N ASP A 50 24.32 7.99 9.75
CA ASP A 50 25.51 8.85 9.67
C ASP A 50 25.21 10.32 10.00
N TYR A 51 23.98 10.78 9.76
CA TYR A 51 23.53 12.15 10.04
C TYR A 51 22.66 12.29 11.29
N GLY A 52 22.59 11.26 12.14
CA GLY A 52 21.91 11.34 13.42
C GLY A 52 20.39 11.51 13.32
N ILE A 53 19.76 10.92 12.29
CA ILE A 53 18.29 10.93 12.16
C ILE A 53 17.67 10.25 13.37
N GLU A 54 16.73 10.92 14.00
CA GLU A 54 16.08 10.42 15.20
C GLU A 54 14.90 9.48 14.91
N LYS A 55 14.25 9.66 13.76
CA LYS A 55 13.05 8.91 13.38
C LYS A 55 13.05 8.46 11.93
N TYR A 56 12.74 7.18 11.72
CA TYR A 56 12.59 6.59 10.38
C TYR A 56 11.21 5.93 10.24
N VAL A 57 10.45 6.31 9.23
CA VAL A 57 9.18 5.65 8.87
C VAL A 57 9.39 4.90 7.56
N LEU A 58 9.14 3.60 7.55
CA LEU A 58 9.27 2.74 6.39
C LEU A 58 7.89 2.30 5.89
N ALA A 59 7.54 2.66 4.67
CA ALA A 59 6.37 2.09 4.00
C ALA A 59 6.61 0.62 3.65
N SER A 60 5.77 -0.26 4.14
CA SER A 60 5.72 -1.69 3.81
C SER A 60 4.36 -2.07 3.20
N THR A 61 3.96 -3.34 3.27
CA THR A 61 2.80 -3.85 2.52
C THR A 61 2.12 -5.01 3.25
N SER A 62 0.80 -5.12 3.10
CA SER A 62 0.04 -6.30 3.52
C SER A 62 0.32 -7.55 2.67
N SER A 63 0.95 -7.41 1.50
CA SER A 63 1.27 -8.55 0.61
C SER A 63 2.19 -9.59 1.25
N ILE A 64 2.90 -9.23 2.33
CA ILE A 64 3.76 -10.15 3.09
C ILE A 64 2.97 -11.15 3.95
N TYR A 65 1.67 -10.89 4.20
CA TYR A 65 0.79 -11.78 4.98
C TYR A 65 0.20 -12.94 4.17
N ALA A 66 0.56 -13.08 2.90
CA ALA A 66 0.00 -14.12 2.06
C ALA A 66 0.14 -15.52 2.69
N GLY A 67 -0.98 -16.22 2.83
CA GLY A 67 -1.04 -17.54 3.47
C GLY A 67 -1.31 -17.53 4.97
N GLU A 68 -1.26 -16.39 5.62
CA GLU A 68 -1.55 -16.26 7.05
C GLU A 68 -3.05 -16.19 7.35
N LYS A 69 -3.43 -16.45 8.62
CA LYS A 69 -4.82 -16.35 9.09
C LYS A 69 -5.24 -14.89 9.29
N MET A 70 -6.45 -14.56 8.86
CA MET A 70 -7.06 -13.25 9.05
C MET A 70 -7.86 -13.15 10.36
N PRO A 71 -8.07 -11.94 10.92
CA PRO A 71 -7.48 -10.68 10.45
C PRO A 71 -5.95 -10.70 10.59
N PHE A 72 -5.25 -10.04 9.65
CA PHE A 72 -3.79 -10.00 9.65
C PHE A 72 -3.26 -9.14 10.79
N ARG A 73 -2.49 -9.77 11.67
CA ARG A 73 -1.85 -9.13 12.82
C ARG A 73 -0.35 -9.00 12.58
N GLU A 74 0.26 -8.01 13.19
CA GLU A 74 1.67 -7.71 12.99
C GLU A 74 2.62 -8.75 13.59
N ASP A 75 2.15 -9.56 14.53
CA ASP A 75 2.88 -10.66 15.18
C ASP A 75 2.86 -11.98 14.39
N LEU A 76 2.15 -12.04 13.27
CA LEU A 76 2.12 -13.23 12.42
C LEU A 76 3.49 -13.52 11.78
N PRO A 77 3.86 -14.82 11.60
CA PRO A 77 5.14 -15.22 11.05
C PRO A 77 5.19 -15.03 9.52
N VAL A 78 5.53 -13.84 9.08
CA VAL A 78 5.57 -13.47 7.65
C VAL A 78 6.88 -13.90 6.98
N ASN A 79 7.19 -15.19 7.00
CA ASN A 79 8.47 -15.77 6.55
C ASN A 79 8.43 -16.35 5.14
N SER A 80 7.24 -16.46 4.53
CA SER A 80 7.04 -17.13 3.24
C SER A 80 6.33 -16.23 2.22
N PRO A 81 6.93 -15.09 1.83
CA PRO A 81 6.32 -14.20 0.85
C PRO A 81 6.18 -14.89 -0.52
N ILE A 82 5.03 -14.73 -1.17
CA ILE A 82 4.68 -15.41 -2.43
C ILE A 82 5.03 -14.60 -3.69
N SER A 83 5.74 -13.48 -3.55
CA SER A 83 6.18 -12.66 -4.68
C SER A 83 7.49 -11.94 -4.38
N PRO A 84 8.32 -11.64 -5.43
CA PRO A 84 9.52 -10.83 -5.26
C PRO A 84 9.23 -9.44 -4.67
N TYR A 85 8.07 -8.84 -4.98
CA TYR A 85 7.63 -7.60 -4.33
C TYR A 85 7.52 -7.75 -2.82
N ALA A 86 6.74 -8.73 -2.35
CA ALA A 86 6.55 -8.96 -0.92
C ALA A 86 7.88 -9.30 -0.22
N ALA A 87 8.72 -10.14 -0.85
CA ALA A 87 10.05 -10.48 -0.36
C ALA A 87 10.95 -9.26 -0.24
N SER A 88 10.97 -8.36 -1.23
CA SER A 88 11.77 -7.14 -1.19
C SER A 88 11.32 -6.15 -0.10
N LYS A 89 10.01 -6.03 0.13
CA LYS A 89 9.48 -5.20 1.23
C LYS A 89 9.83 -5.81 2.59
N LYS A 90 9.72 -7.13 2.74
CA LYS A 90 10.17 -7.82 3.97
C LYS A 90 11.67 -7.66 4.18
N GLY A 91 12.48 -7.73 3.14
CA GLY A 91 13.92 -7.46 3.23
C GLY A 91 14.24 -6.05 3.76
N ALA A 92 13.49 -5.03 3.30
CA ALA A 92 13.63 -3.67 3.83
C ALA A 92 13.22 -3.56 5.31
N GLU A 93 12.15 -4.27 5.76
CA GLU A 93 11.78 -4.34 7.18
C GLU A 93 12.91 -4.92 8.04
N LEU A 94 13.54 -6.02 7.57
CA LEU A 94 14.65 -6.67 8.29
C LEU A 94 15.89 -5.76 8.38
N MET A 95 16.22 -5.02 7.31
CA MET A 95 17.29 -4.01 7.35
C MET A 95 16.97 -2.91 8.37
N ALA A 96 15.76 -2.37 8.37
CA ALA A 96 15.35 -1.35 9.32
C ALA A 96 15.39 -1.86 10.78
N HIS A 97 15.00 -3.11 11.03
CA HIS A 97 15.13 -3.74 12.35
C HIS A 97 16.60 -3.84 12.80
N ALA A 98 17.50 -4.27 11.92
CA ALA A 98 18.92 -4.37 12.23
C ALA A 98 19.50 -3.00 12.60
N PHE A 99 19.14 -1.93 11.88
CA PHE A 99 19.59 -0.56 12.18
C PHE A 99 19.02 -0.04 13.51
N HIS A 100 17.76 -0.36 13.82
CA HIS A 100 17.21 -0.10 15.15
C HIS A 100 18.03 -0.79 16.24
N TYR A 101 18.24 -2.10 16.12
CA TYR A 101 18.91 -2.91 17.13
C TYR A 101 20.37 -2.48 17.37
N VAL A 102 21.11 -2.21 16.29
CA VAL A 102 22.55 -1.91 16.38
C VAL A 102 22.83 -0.44 16.70
N TYR A 103 22.04 0.48 16.13
CA TYR A 103 22.32 1.92 16.19
C TYR A 103 21.27 2.72 16.98
N GLY A 104 20.23 2.09 17.51
CA GLY A 104 19.19 2.77 18.30
C GLY A 104 18.23 3.65 17.49
N LEU A 105 18.22 3.53 16.15
CA LEU A 105 17.31 4.31 15.29
C LEU A 105 15.85 4.00 15.64
N ASP A 106 15.04 5.02 15.92
CA ASP A 106 13.59 4.81 16.13
C ASP A 106 12.89 4.57 14.80
N VAL A 107 12.23 3.41 14.66
CA VAL A 107 11.64 2.96 13.39
C VAL A 107 10.17 2.61 13.54
N SER A 108 9.32 3.22 12.71
CA SER A 108 7.97 2.73 12.46
C SER A 108 7.90 2.09 11.08
N VAL A 109 7.58 0.81 11.00
CA VAL A 109 7.25 0.11 9.76
C VAL A 109 5.74 0.14 9.59
N VAL A 110 5.23 0.79 8.55
CA VAL A 110 3.80 0.86 8.26
C VAL A 110 3.43 -0.09 7.13
N ARG A 111 2.62 -1.11 7.42
CA ARG A 111 2.11 -2.08 6.43
C ARG A 111 0.79 -1.59 5.88
N TYR A 112 0.82 -1.06 4.65
CA TYR A 112 -0.39 -0.58 3.97
C TYR A 112 -1.19 -1.74 3.42
N PHE A 113 -2.51 -1.64 3.60
CA PHE A 113 -3.49 -2.48 2.92
C PHE A 113 -3.90 -1.87 1.59
N THR A 114 -5.07 -2.21 1.05
CA THR A 114 -5.44 -1.74 -0.28
C THR A 114 -5.88 -0.27 -0.24
N VAL A 115 -4.94 0.63 -0.51
CA VAL A 115 -5.17 2.08 -0.54
C VAL A 115 -5.85 2.47 -1.85
N TYR A 116 -6.85 3.35 -1.75
CA TYR A 116 -7.54 3.93 -2.91
C TYR A 116 -7.86 5.41 -2.66
N GLY A 117 -8.10 6.16 -3.74
CA GLY A 117 -8.44 7.58 -3.64
C GLY A 117 -8.05 8.37 -4.89
N PRO A 118 -8.17 9.71 -4.84
CA PRO A 118 -7.65 10.61 -5.86
C PRO A 118 -6.18 10.36 -6.16
N ALA A 119 -5.78 10.56 -7.42
CA ALA A 119 -4.42 10.34 -7.92
C ALA A 119 -3.86 8.92 -7.63
N GLY A 120 -4.75 7.94 -7.43
CA GLY A 120 -4.36 6.54 -7.21
C GLY A 120 -3.59 5.96 -8.39
N ARG A 121 -2.74 4.96 -8.10
CA ARG A 121 -1.98 4.26 -9.13
C ARG A 121 -2.89 3.67 -10.20
N PRO A 122 -2.57 3.86 -11.50
CA PRO A 122 -3.45 3.41 -12.59
C PRO A 122 -3.55 1.88 -12.72
N ASP A 123 -2.61 1.13 -12.15
CA ASP A 123 -2.62 -0.34 -12.13
C ASP A 123 -3.46 -0.93 -10.98
N MET A 124 -4.03 -0.12 -10.10
CA MET A 124 -4.86 -0.57 -8.99
C MET A 124 -6.33 -0.73 -9.39
N SER A 125 -7.02 -1.66 -8.73
CA SER A 125 -8.37 -2.11 -9.08
C SER A 125 -9.40 -0.98 -9.23
N ILE A 126 -9.53 -0.11 -8.23
CA ILE A 126 -10.55 0.96 -8.24
C ILE A 126 -10.33 1.93 -9.40
N PHE A 127 -9.08 2.37 -9.65
CA PHE A 127 -8.78 3.23 -10.78
C PHE A 127 -9.13 2.56 -12.11
N ARG A 128 -8.70 1.29 -12.30
CA ARG A 128 -9.02 0.50 -13.49
C ARG A 128 -10.52 0.33 -13.69
N PHE A 129 -11.26 0.01 -12.64
CA PHE A 129 -12.71 -0.20 -12.75
C PHE A 129 -13.42 1.08 -13.16
N ILE A 130 -13.07 2.22 -12.56
CA ILE A 130 -13.63 3.51 -12.95
C ILE A 130 -13.37 3.80 -14.44
N LYS A 131 -12.10 3.66 -14.86
CA LYS A 131 -11.70 3.94 -16.24
C LYS A 131 -12.36 2.99 -17.23
N TRP A 132 -12.32 1.69 -16.98
CA TRP A 132 -12.91 0.70 -17.89
C TRP A 132 -14.42 0.84 -18.00
N ILE A 133 -15.14 1.11 -16.91
CA ILE A 133 -16.58 1.35 -16.94
C ILE A 133 -16.89 2.64 -17.72
N ASP A 134 -16.15 3.72 -17.46
CA ASP A 134 -16.36 5.00 -18.15
C ASP A 134 -16.07 4.90 -19.66
N ASP A 135 -14.98 4.24 -20.04
CA ASP A 135 -14.58 4.01 -21.43
C ASP A 135 -15.40 2.91 -22.14
N GLY A 136 -16.19 2.12 -21.41
CA GLY A 136 -16.93 0.97 -21.95
C GLY A 136 -16.03 -0.24 -22.29
N THR A 137 -14.80 -0.26 -21.79
CA THR A 137 -13.83 -1.37 -21.93
C THR A 137 -14.16 -2.50 -20.98
N PRO A 138 -14.08 -3.79 -21.40
CA PRO A 138 -14.32 -4.89 -20.50
C PRO A 138 -13.35 -4.94 -19.32
N ILE A 139 -13.88 -5.13 -18.11
CA ILE A 139 -13.09 -5.39 -16.91
C ILE A 139 -12.48 -6.78 -17.00
N LYS A 140 -11.16 -6.90 -16.93
CA LYS A 140 -10.48 -8.17 -16.77
C LYS A 140 -10.72 -8.70 -15.35
N LEU A 141 -11.74 -9.55 -15.20
CA LEU A 141 -12.14 -10.11 -13.92
C LEU A 141 -11.41 -11.42 -13.68
N TYR A 142 -10.47 -11.41 -12.75
CA TYR A 142 -9.73 -12.59 -12.33
C TYR A 142 -10.57 -13.41 -11.34
N GLY A 143 -10.77 -14.71 -11.63
CA GLY A 143 -11.66 -15.56 -10.85
C GLY A 143 -13.14 -15.20 -11.03
N ASP A 144 -13.91 -15.32 -9.96
CA ASP A 144 -15.36 -15.07 -9.93
C ASP A 144 -15.76 -13.66 -9.44
N GLY A 145 -14.77 -12.86 -9.02
CA GLY A 145 -14.97 -11.49 -8.50
C GLY A 145 -15.40 -11.44 -7.03
N THR A 146 -15.47 -12.57 -6.34
CA THR A 146 -15.77 -12.64 -4.90
C THR A 146 -14.57 -12.29 -4.03
N GLN A 147 -13.37 -12.23 -4.61
CA GLN A 147 -12.19 -11.80 -3.87
C GLN A 147 -12.43 -10.43 -3.25
N SER A 148 -12.01 -10.30 -1.99
CA SER A 148 -12.31 -9.12 -1.18
C SER A 148 -11.04 -8.41 -0.68
N ARG A 149 -11.15 -7.12 -0.48
CA ARG A 149 -10.05 -6.28 0.00
C ARG A 149 -10.52 -5.36 1.12
N ASP A 150 -9.62 -5.11 2.03
CA ASP A 150 -9.74 -4.10 3.07
C ASP A 150 -9.33 -2.75 2.48
N PHE A 151 -10.28 -2.11 1.79
CA PHE A 151 -10.05 -0.83 1.12
C PHE A 151 -9.96 0.31 2.13
N THR A 152 -8.89 1.11 2.04
CA THR A 152 -8.65 2.25 2.93
C THR A 152 -8.44 3.53 2.11
N TYR A 153 -9.14 4.59 2.47
CA TYR A 153 -9.05 5.85 1.75
C TYR A 153 -7.70 6.53 1.97
N VAL A 154 -7.19 7.18 0.93
CA VAL A 154 -5.81 7.73 0.90
C VAL A 154 -5.54 8.76 2.00
N ASP A 155 -6.53 9.62 2.35
CA ASP A 155 -6.34 10.62 3.41
C ASP A 155 -6.15 9.95 4.78
N ASP A 156 -6.92 8.87 5.06
CA ASP A 156 -6.75 8.10 6.30
C ASP A 156 -5.35 7.48 6.38
N ILE A 157 -4.86 6.93 5.25
CA ILE A 157 -3.50 6.36 5.19
C ILE A 157 -2.45 7.45 5.36
N ALA A 158 -2.62 8.60 4.73
CA ALA A 158 -1.69 9.73 4.88
C ALA A 158 -1.62 10.19 6.34
N GLU A 159 -2.78 10.35 7.00
CA GLU A 159 -2.84 10.70 8.41
C GLU A 159 -2.17 9.65 9.31
N GLY A 160 -2.46 8.35 9.09
CA GLY A 160 -1.83 7.27 9.84
C GLY A 160 -0.31 7.25 9.65
N THR A 161 0.16 7.55 8.43
CA THR A 161 1.59 7.63 8.12
C THR A 161 2.26 8.82 8.83
N VAL A 162 1.61 9.97 8.88
CA VAL A 162 2.10 11.14 9.64
C VAL A 162 2.13 10.84 11.14
N ARG A 163 1.09 10.18 11.68
CA ARG A 163 1.08 9.78 13.10
C ARG A 163 2.18 8.77 13.45
N ALA A 164 2.65 7.98 12.47
CA ALA A 164 3.78 7.07 12.66
C ALA A 164 5.14 7.77 12.85
N LEU A 165 5.20 9.10 12.74
CA LEU A 165 6.35 9.92 13.16
C LEU A 165 6.57 9.91 14.68
N LYS A 166 5.56 9.52 15.45
CA LYS A 166 5.71 9.31 16.90
C LYS A 166 6.84 8.33 17.19
N LYS A 167 7.72 8.66 18.13
CA LYS A 167 8.78 7.76 18.60
C LYS A 167 8.16 6.55 19.33
N VAL A 168 8.51 5.35 18.91
CA VAL A 168 7.95 4.09 19.41
C VAL A 168 9.02 3.00 19.61
N GLY A 169 10.30 3.32 19.40
CA GLY A 169 11.41 2.35 19.35
C GLY A 169 11.40 1.63 18.00
N TYR A 170 11.02 0.36 17.97
CA TYR A 170 10.78 -0.38 16.73
C TYR A 170 9.38 -0.97 16.78
N GLU A 171 8.53 -0.53 15.88
CA GLU A 171 7.18 -1.08 15.77
C GLU A 171 6.77 -1.31 14.31
N VAL A 172 6.13 -2.45 14.08
CA VAL A 172 5.42 -2.76 12.85
C VAL A 172 3.95 -2.48 13.09
N ILE A 173 3.31 -1.72 12.20
CA ILE A 173 1.96 -1.20 12.40
C ILE A 173 1.15 -1.36 11.12
N ASN A 174 0.01 -2.02 11.18
CA ASN A 174 -0.93 -2.12 10.07
C ASN A 174 -1.73 -0.82 9.92
N LEU A 175 -1.78 -0.29 8.70
CA LEU A 175 -2.70 0.76 8.31
C LEU A 175 -3.65 0.22 7.23
N GLY A 176 -4.88 -0.07 7.63
CA GLY A 176 -5.91 -0.70 6.81
C GLY A 176 -7.32 -0.28 7.25
N GLY A 177 -8.37 -0.78 6.61
CA GLY A 177 -9.75 -0.43 6.93
C GLY A 177 -10.21 -0.93 8.29
N GLY A 178 -9.66 -2.05 8.75
CA GLY A 178 -9.97 -2.63 10.06
C GLY A 178 -11.42 -3.12 10.20
N LYS A 179 -12.11 -3.30 9.09
CA LYS A 179 -13.50 -3.78 9.00
C LYS A 179 -13.55 -4.98 8.04
N ASN A 180 -14.73 -5.61 7.96
CA ASN A 180 -14.95 -6.69 7.01
C ASN A 180 -14.57 -6.25 5.58
N PRO A 181 -13.77 -7.03 4.86
CA PRO A 181 -13.34 -6.68 3.52
C PRO A 181 -14.54 -6.66 2.55
N THR A 182 -14.41 -5.85 1.50
CA THR A 182 -15.46 -5.69 0.49
C THR A 182 -15.06 -6.41 -0.80
N SER A 183 -16.00 -7.17 -1.40
CA SER A 183 -15.76 -7.90 -2.65
C SER A 183 -15.57 -6.94 -3.83
N LEU A 184 -14.79 -7.38 -4.84
CA LEU A 184 -14.60 -6.59 -6.05
C LEU A 184 -15.91 -6.36 -6.81
N LEU A 185 -16.82 -7.36 -6.84
CA LEU A 185 -18.15 -7.20 -7.46
C LEU A 185 -18.98 -6.13 -6.77
N THR A 186 -18.94 -6.05 -5.43
CA THR A 186 -19.62 -4.98 -4.68
C THR A 186 -19.07 -3.61 -5.05
N VAL A 187 -17.74 -3.46 -5.11
CA VAL A 187 -17.08 -2.20 -5.50
C VAL A 187 -17.44 -1.82 -6.94
N ILE A 188 -17.43 -2.78 -7.87
CA ILE A 188 -17.83 -2.55 -9.27
C ILE A 188 -19.28 -2.06 -9.33
N GLY A 189 -20.20 -2.68 -8.59
CA GLY A 189 -21.61 -2.25 -8.52
C GLY A 189 -21.78 -0.82 -7.99
N MET A 190 -20.99 -0.42 -6.99
CA MET A 190 -20.99 0.96 -6.48
C MET A 190 -20.50 1.94 -7.57
N ILE A 191 -19.45 1.58 -8.31
CA ILE A 191 -18.91 2.40 -9.40
C ILE A 191 -19.91 2.51 -10.56
N GLU A 192 -20.54 1.39 -10.98
CA GLU A 192 -21.59 1.38 -11.99
C GLU A 192 -22.70 2.38 -11.67
N LYS A 193 -23.21 2.34 -10.43
CA LYS A 193 -24.26 3.25 -9.95
C LYS A 193 -23.82 4.71 -10.06
N SER A 194 -22.57 5.03 -9.72
CA SER A 194 -22.07 6.40 -9.69
C SER A 194 -21.63 6.92 -11.07
N VAL A 195 -21.20 6.04 -11.98
CA VAL A 195 -20.86 6.38 -13.38
C VAL A 195 -22.10 6.39 -14.28
N GLY A 196 -23.15 5.64 -13.91
CA GLY A 196 -24.37 5.49 -14.70
C GLY A 196 -24.21 4.52 -15.90
N LYS A 197 -23.20 3.67 -15.89
CA LYS A 197 -22.92 2.69 -16.95
C LYS A 197 -22.71 1.29 -16.35
N LYS A 198 -23.05 0.26 -17.12
CA LYS A 198 -22.81 -1.13 -16.74
C LYS A 198 -21.42 -1.61 -17.13
N ALA A 199 -20.78 -2.34 -16.24
CA ALA A 199 -19.53 -3.03 -16.52
C ALA A 199 -19.73 -4.17 -17.51
N LYS A 200 -18.77 -4.32 -18.42
CA LYS A 200 -18.59 -5.52 -19.22
C LYS A 200 -17.48 -6.34 -18.58
N PHE A 201 -17.53 -7.66 -18.70
CA PHE A 201 -16.55 -8.53 -18.06
C PHE A 201 -15.84 -9.42 -19.08
N GLU A 202 -14.53 -9.52 -18.93
CA GLU A 202 -13.66 -10.51 -19.56
C GLU A 202 -13.11 -11.40 -18.44
N LYS A 203 -13.56 -12.64 -18.35
CA LYS A 203 -13.12 -13.58 -17.31
C LYS A 203 -11.69 -14.03 -17.54
N ARG A 204 -10.91 -14.10 -16.48
CA ARG A 204 -9.53 -14.57 -16.42
C ARG A 204 -9.35 -15.55 -15.26
N GLU A 205 -8.37 -16.45 -15.38
CA GLU A 205 -8.00 -17.33 -14.26
C GLU A 205 -7.46 -16.54 -13.09
N PHE A 206 -7.74 -17.02 -11.87
CA PHE A 206 -7.23 -16.39 -10.65
C PHE A 206 -5.71 -16.63 -10.52
N PRO A 207 -4.88 -15.58 -10.40
CA PRO A 207 -3.43 -15.75 -10.32
C PRO A 207 -3.01 -16.44 -9.01
N LYS A 208 -2.06 -17.38 -9.09
CA LYS A 208 -1.50 -18.07 -7.91
C LYS A 208 -0.79 -17.14 -6.91
N THR A 209 -0.37 -15.97 -7.37
CA THR A 209 0.33 -14.95 -6.57
C THR A 209 -0.60 -13.88 -5.99
N ASP A 210 -1.92 -14.01 -6.21
CA ASP A 210 -2.91 -13.11 -5.61
C ASP A 210 -3.55 -13.74 -4.37
N ILE A 211 -4.05 -12.89 -3.48
CA ILE A 211 -4.69 -13.28 -2.22
C ILE A 211 -6.20 -13.13 -2.40
N LYS A 212 -6.97 -14.15 -2.02
CA LYS A 212 -8.44 -14.10 -2.14
C LYS A 212 -9.05 -13.00 -1.27
N GLU A 213 -8.52 -12.82 -0.08
CA GLU A 213 -9.07 -11.88 0.89
C GLU A 213 -7.95 -11.20 1.69
N THR A 214 -8.11 -9.91 2.01
CA THR A 214 -7.21 -9.19 2.93
C THR A 214 -8.02 -8.41 3.95
N TRP A 215 -7.68 -8.58 5.22
CA TRP A 215 -8.33 -7.91 6.35
C TRP A 215 -7.31 -7.57 7.43
N ALA A 216 -7.20 -6.28 7.78
CA ALA A 216 -6.27 -5.77 8.79
C ALA A 216 -6.84 -5.88 10.20
N ASP A 217 -6.04 -6.36 11.15
CA ASP A 217 -6.19 -5.94 12.54
C ASP A 217 -5.46 -4.61 12.72
N ILE A 218 -6.18 -3.58 13.14
CA ILE A 218 -5.65 -2.22 13.35
C ILE A 218 -5.57 -1.84 14.83
N SER A 219 -5.70 -2.82 15.73
CA SER A 219 -5.69 -2.59 17.19
C SER A 219 -4.39 -1.93 17.65
N LYS A 220 -3.25 -2.29 17.05
CA LYS A 220 -1.95 -1.69 17.34
C LYS A 220 -1.89 -0.23 16.88
N ALA A 221 -2.36 0.10 15.67
CA ALA A 221 -2.43 1.47 15.18
C ALA A 221 -3.32 2.35 16.08
N LYS A 222 -4.46 1.84 16.50
CA LYS A 222 -5.33 2.53 17.45
C LYS A 222 -4.64 2.77 18.79
N LYS A 223 -3.96 1.77 19.35
CA LYS A 223 -3.29 1.86 20.66
C LYS A 223 -2.07 2.80 20.61
N LEU A 224 -1.19 2.66 19.63
CA LEU A 224 0.08 3.39 19.59
C LEU A 224 -0.04 4.78 18.99
N LEU A 225 -0.84 4.92 17.93
CA LEU A 225 -0.94 6.15 17.15
C LEU A 225 -2.25 6.92 17.40
N GLY A 226 -3.21 6.35 18.13
CA GLY A 226 -4.55 6.91 18.24
C GLY A 226 -5.29 6.99 16.89
N TRP A 227 -4.91 6.12 15.94
CA TRP A 227 -5.40 6.18 14.57
C TRP A 227 -6.46 5.11 14.29
N THR A 228 -7.50 5.53 13.60
CA THR A 228 -8.52 4.66 12.97
C THR A 228 -9.00 5.33 11.69
N PRO A 229 -9.29 4.57 10.61
CA PRO A 229 -9.80 5.14 9.38
C PRO A 229 -11.19 5.78 9.61
N GLN A 230 -11.41 6.95 9.03
CA GLN A 230 -12.62 7.75 9.19
C GLN A 230 -13.51 7.75 7.95
N VAL A 231 -12.94 7.50 6.77
CA VAL A 231 -13.65 7.58 5.50
C VAL A 231 -14.15 6.20 5.08
N GLY A 232 -15.47 6.01 5.11
CA GLY A 232 -16.10 4.79 4.59
C GLY A 232 -15.94 4.64 3.07
N LEU A 233 -16.02 3.40 2.58
CA LEU A 233 -15.78 3.06 1.17
C LEU A 233 -16.66 3.86 0.20
N GLU A 234 -17.95 3.99 0.51
CA GLU A 234 -18.92 4.72 -0.35
C GLU A 234 -18.52 6.18 -0.51
N LYS A 235 -18.20 6.87 0.59
CA LYS A 235 -17.76 8.28 0.57
C LYS A 235 -16.40 8.46 -0.10
N GLY A 236 -15.48 7.54 0.12
CA GLY A 236 -14.17 7.55 -0.55
C GLY A 236 -14.29 7.33 -2.06
N LEU A 237 -15.17 6.44 -2.51
CA LEU A 237 -15.47 6.25 -3.94
C LEU A 237 -16.10 7.50 -4.56
N GLU A 238 -17.04 8.14 -3.87
CA GLU A 238 -17.64 9.40 -4.33
C GLU A 238 -16.56 10.47 -4.60
N ARG A 239 -15.65 10.69 -3.64
CA ARG A 239 -14.53 11.64 -3.77
C ARG A 239 -13.57 11.24 -4.90
N THR A 240 -13.26 9.94 -5.03
CA THR A 240 -12.38 9.43 -6.09
C THR A 240 -12.97 9.63 -7.47
N LEU A 241 -14.27 9.41 -7.63
CA LEU A 241 -15.01 9.63 -8.87
C LEU A 241 -15.14 11.12 -9.23
N ALA A 242 -15.37 11.98 -8.25
CA ALA A 242 -15.38 13.43 -8.47
C ALA A 242 -14.03 13.89 -9.04
N TRP A 243 -12.93 13.50 -8.38
CA TRP A 243 -11.58 13.77 -8.86
C TRP A 243 -11.32 13.21 -10.28
N TYR A 244 -11.75 11.96 -10.53
CA TYR A 244 -11.60 11.36 -11.86
C TYR A 244 -12.30 12.19 -12.96
N LYS A 245 -13.53 12.64 -12.70
CA LYS A 245 -14.31 13.46 -13.63
C LYS A 245 -13.63 14.81 -13.92
N GLU A 246 -13.14 15.48 -12.88
CA GLU A 246 -12.42 16.77 -13.00
C GLU A 246 -11.13 16.65 -13.81
N ASN A 247 -10.46 15.49 -13.72
CA ASN A 247 -9.16 15.24 -14.35
C ASN A 247 -9.24 14.42 -15.65
N LYS A 248 -10.42 14.16 -16.17
CA LYS A 248 -10.66 13.24 -17.30
C LYS A 248 -9.88 13.63 -18.57
N SER A 249 -9.61 14.90 -18.80
CA SER A 249 -8.91 15.40 -19.98
C SER A 249 -7.52 14.78 -20.19
N TRP A 250 -6.77 14.57 -19.12
CA TRP A 250 -5.44 13.95 -19.17
C TRP A 250 -5.47 12.45 -18.78
N LEU A 251 -6.41 12.04 -17.92
CA LEU A 251 -6.57 10.65 -17.52
C LEU A 251 -6.94 9.73 -18.67
N SER A 252 -7.60 10.24 -19.71
CA SER A 252 -7.89 9.49 -20.94
C SER A 252 -6.62 8.97 -21.62
N LYS A 253 -5.48 9.63 -21.45
CA LYS A 253 -4.18 9.25 -22.00
C LYS A 253 -3.43 8.21 -21.13
N VAL A 254 -3.89 7.96 -19.91
CA VAL A 254 -3.26 6.99 -18.99
C VAL A 254 -3.62 5.57 -19.41
N LYS A 255 -2.60 4.77 -19.70
CA LYS A 255 -2.75 3.34 -20.00
C LYS A 255 -2.98 2.53 -18.71
N VAL A 256 -3.91 1.55 -18.75
CA VAL A 256 -4.28 0.69 -17.62
C VAL A 256 -4.34 -0.78 -18.03
#